data_9e19eb0652fad7895bc2c06d13cd841d
#
_entry.id   9e19eb0652fad7895bc2c06d13cd841d
#
_cell.length_a   1.000
_cell.length_b   1.000
_cell.length_c   1.000
_cell.angle_alpha   90.00
_cell.angle_beta   90.00
_cell.angle_gamma   90.00
#
_symmetry.space_group_name_H-M   'P 1'
#
loop_
_entity.id
_entity.type
_entity.pdbx_description
1 polymer ?
#
loop_
_entity_poly.entity_id
_entity_poly.type
_entity_poly.pdbx_seq_one_letter_code
_entity_poly.pdbx_strand_id
1 'polypeptide(L)'
;MVHGKIVNEIMALKVKAVERLVKFNKTDAGVWRYVMSPELYTSLNQQKVIREAALRSGVSQGVMQACWDAAGEVIKAWATEGHSVALPGLGTMRFGLRAKAVEDVNKVKTALIKSRRIIFTPAVELKEELAGTAIQITCYDRTGKEVKRVTSSDEGNVEDPENEGGENNGDGENTGGNNNGGGGTLVDDPDGD
;
A
#
# COMPACT_ATOMS: atom_id res chain seq x y z
N MET A 1 -18.45 13.95 28.42
CA MET A 1 -18.23 13.93 26.96
C MET A 1 -16.81 14.37 26.51
N VAL A 2 -15.81 14.39 27.38
CA VAL A 2 -14.43 14.85 27.03
C VAL A 2 -13.48 13.68 26.73
N HIS A 3 -13.78 12.47 27.22
CA HIS A 3 -12.93 11.29 27.08
C HIS A 3 -12.88 10.69 25.64
N GLY A 4 -13.94 10.83 24.85
CA GLY A 4 -13.98 10.27 23.50
C GLY A 4 -13.15 11.02 22.44
N LYS A 5 -12.95 12.34 22.63
CA LYS A 5 -12.19 13.17 21.68
C LYS A 5 -10.66 12.96 21.77
N ILE A 6 -10.16 12.68 22.97
CA ILE A 6 -8.72 12.51 23.22
C ILE A 6 -8.22 11.16 22.68
N VAL A 7 -9.06 10.12 22.72
CA VAL A 7 -8.67 8.78 22.26
C VAL A 7 -8.54 8.73 20.73
N ASN A 8 -9.40 9.45 20.00
CA ASN A 8 -9.33 9.52 18.53
C ASN A 8 -8.10 10.29 18.01
N GLU A 9 -7.59 11.27 18.77
CA GLU A 9 -6.38 12.01 18.36
C GLU A 9 -5.08 11.21 18.51
N ILE A 10 -5.05 10.23 19.42
CA ILE A 10 -3.88 9.41 19.71
C ILE A 10 -3.68 8.29 18.70
N MET A 11 -4.73 7.84 18.02
CA MET A 11 -4.71 6.72 17.06
C MET A 11 -4.87 7.15 15.60
N ALA A 12 -4.78 8.45 15.29
CA ALA A 12 -4.91 8.95 13.94
C ALA A 12 -3.60 8.78 13.14
N LEU A 13 -3.73 8.42 11.88
CA LEU A 13 -2.63 8.48 10.92
C LEU A 13 -2.28 9.94 10.66
N LYS A 14 -1.00 10.28 10.82
CA LYS A 14 -0.51 11.64 10.59
C LYS A 14 -0.08 11.83 9.16
N VAL A 15 -0.60 12.90 8.55
CA VAL A 15 -0.27 13.32 7.19
C VAL A 15 0.20 14.77 7.25
N LYS A 16 1.26 15.08 6.55
CA LYS A 16 1.70 16.46 6.33
C LYS A 16 1.38 16.89 4.91
N ALA A 17 0.76 18.05 4.77
CA ALA A 17 0.53 18.72 3.50
C ALA A 17 1.48 19.93 3.42
N VAL A 18 2.44 19.89 2.49
CA VAL A 18 3.46 20.94 2.35
C VAL A 18 3.27 21.66 1.03
N GLU A 19 3.27 23.00 1.07
CA GLU A 19 3.20 23.82 -0.13
C GLU A 19 4.49 23.66 -0.95
N ARG A 20 4.37 23.09 -2.17
CA ARG A 20 5.49 22.84 -3.07
C ARG A 20 5.19 23.35 -4.47
N LEU A 21 6.22 23.79 -5.18
CA LEU A 21 6.11 24.16 -6.60
C LEU A 21 6.08 22.88 -7.43
N VAL A 22 4.93 22.57 -8.02
CA VAL A 22 4.72 21.39 -8.87
C VAL A 22 4.80 21.83 -10.34
N LYS A 23 5.66 21.16 -11.11
CA LYS A 23 5.82 21.35 -12.55
C LYS A 23 5.31 20.10 -13.25
N PHE A 24 4.33 20.26 -14.14
CA PHE A 24 3.77 19.16 -14.92
C PHE A 24 4.62 18.85 -16.18
N ASN A 25 5.30 19.89 -16.72
CA ASN A 25 6.23 19.76 -17.84
C ASN A 25 7.55 20.45 -17.52
N LYS A 26 8.64 20.04 -18.19
CA LYS A 26 9.99 20.63 -17.98
C LYS A 26 10.06 22.12 -18.32
N THR A 27 9.16 22.60 -19.18
CA THR A 27 9.07 24.00 -19.64
C THR A 27 8.10 24.86 -18.83
N ASP A 28 7.38 24.26 -17.87
CA ASP A 28 6.34 24.94 -17.11
C ASP A 28 6.93 25.77 -15.97
N ALA A 29 6.38 26.95 -15.73
CA ALA A 29 6.75 27.81 -14.60
C ALA A 29 6.47 27.14 -13.24
N GLY A 30 5.54 26.16 -13.24
CA GLY A 30 5.07 25.46 -12.05
C GLY A 30 3.95 26.20 -11.32
N VAL A 31 3.19 25.45 -10.56
CA VAL A 31 2.08 25.97 -9.72
C VAL A 31 2.33 25.52 -8.28
N TRP A 32 2.15 26.44 -7.34
CA TRP A 32 2.21 26.11 -5.92
C TRP A 32 1.00 25.28 -5.51
N ARG A 33 1.26 24.09 -4.95
CA ARG A 33 0.23 23.16 -4.49
C ARG A 33 0.63 22.54 -3.16
N TYR A 34 -0.38 22.21 -2.34
CA TYR A 34 -0.16 21.40 -1.15
C TYR A 34 -0.02 19.93 -1.56
N VAL A 35 1.16 19.38 -1.33
CA VAL A 35 1.48 17.97 -1.60
C VAL A 35 1.40 17.22 -0.28
N MET A 36 0.53 16.22 -0.22
CA MET A 36 0.35 15.39 0.97
C MET A 36 1.36 14.25 0.98
N SER A 37 1.85 13.93 2.17
CA SER A 37 2.72 12.78 2.41
C SER A 37 2.50 12.24 3.82
N PRO A 38 2.57 10.92 4.03
CA PRO A 38 2.44 10.36 5.37
C PRO A 38 3.56 10.84 6.27
N GLU A 39 3.24 11.14 7.52
CA GLU A 39 4.21 11.42 8.58
C GLU A 39 4.38 10.15 9.41
N LEU A 40 5.44 9.40 9.07
CA LEU A 40 5.71 8.12 9.71
C LEU A 40 6.29 8.33 11.11
N TYR A 41 5.81 7.52 12.04
CA TYR A 41 6.42 7.41 13.37
C TYR A 41 7.76 6.69 13.29
N THR A 42 8.44 6.63 14.42
CA THR A 42 9.70 5.90 14.56
C THR A 42 9.53 4.44 14.14
N SER A 43 10.45 3.93 13.34
CA SER A 43 10.50 2.53 12.95
C SER A 43 10.54 1.61 14.18
N LEU A 44 9.65 0.63 14.22
CA LEU A 44 9.63 -0.40 15.25
C LEU A 44 10.52 -1.57 14.81
N ASN A 45 11.45 -1.96 15.67
CA ASN A 45 12.30 -3.11 15.39
C ASN A 45 11.61 -4.42 15.75
N GLN A 46 12.16 -5.52 15.22
CA GLN A 46 11.66 -6.88 15.46
C GLN A 46 11.53 -7.21 16.95
N GLN A 47 12.49 -6.81 17.78
CA GLN A 47 12.48 -7.10 19.21
C GLN A 47 11.29 -6.47 19.94
N LYS A 48 10.87 -5.26 19.52
CA LYS A 48 9.69 -4.61 20.10
C LYS A 48 8.42 -5.35 19.72
N VAL A 49 8.31 -5.80 18.46
CA VAL A 49 7.17 -6.61 17.99
C VAL A 49 7.08 -7.92 18.77
N ILE A 50 8.20 -8.64 18.91
CA ILE A 50 8.28 -9.91 19.65
C ILE A 50 7.90 -9.74 21.11
N ARG A 51 8.39 -8.69 21.78
CA ARG A 51 8.04 -8.39 23.17
C ARG A 51 6.53 -8.18 23.32
N GLU A 52 5.95 -7.39 22.45
CA GLU A 52 4.51 -7.08 22.50
C GLU A 52 3.68 -8.34 22.20
N ALA A 53 4.08 -9.13 21.22
CA ALA A 53 3.44 -10.39 20.88
C ALA A 53 3.52 -11.40 22.04
N ALA A 54 4.66 -11.48 22.72
CA ALA A 54 4.83 -12.33 23.90
C ALA A 54 3.92 -11.91 25.05
N LEU A 55 3.79 -10.61 25.31
CA LEU A 55 2.86 -10.08 26.31
C LEU A 55 1.40 -10.42 26.02
N ARG A 56 0.98 -10.28 24.75
CA ARG A 56 -0.40 -10.57 24.32
C ARG A 56 -0.74 -12.05 24.34
N SER A 57 0.22 -12.91 23.97
CA SER A 57 0.02 -14.36 23.89
C SER A 57 0.23 -15.08 25.21
N GLY A 58 0.87 -14.45 26.20
CA GLY A 58 1.22 -15.06 27.48
C GLY A 58 2.38 -16.05 27.43
N VAL A 59 3.08 -16.18 26.27
CA VAL A 59 4.29 -17.03 26.17
C VAL A 59 5.54 -16.23 26.51
N SER A 60 6.64 -16.94 26.87
CA SER A 60 7.90 -16.26 27.15
C SER A 60 8.47 -15.60 25.89
N GLN A 61 9.19 -14.49 26.07
CA GLN A 61 9.81 -13.77 24.95
C GLN A 61 10.78 -14.65 24.15
N GLY A 62 11.51 -15.57 24.81
CA GLY A 62 12.42 -16.50 24.13
C GLY A 62 11.70 -17.49 23.22
N VAL A 63 10.55 -18.02 23.66
CA VAL A 63 9.70 -18.88 22.83
C VAL A 63 9.13 -18.09 21.64
N MET A 64 8.63 -16.89 21.88
CA MET A 64 8.10 -16.04 20.82
C MET A 64 9.18 -15.68 19.78
N GLN A 65 10.41 -15.40 20.22
CA GLN A 65 11.55 -15.16 19.33
C GLN A 65 11.82 -16.37 18.44
N ALA A 66 11.92 -17.56 19.02
CA ALA A 66 12.18 -18.78 18.27
C ALA A 66 11.08 -19.07 17.23
N CYS A 67 9.81 -18.91 17.59
CA CYS A 67 8.69 -19.07 16.67
C CYS A 67 8.74 -18.05 15.53
N TRP A 68 9.04 -16.79 15.85
CA TRP A 68 9.12 -15.71 14.87
C TRP A 68 10.25 -15.94 13.85
N ASP A 69 11.43 -16.33 14.33
CA ASP A 69 12.59 -16.59 13.49
C ASP A 69 12.34 -17.80 12.57
N ALA A 70 11.81 -18.91 13.11
CA ALA A 70 11.44 -20.08 12.34
C ALA A 70 10.39 -19.77 11.26
N ALA A 71 9.35 -19.02 11.60
CA ALA A 71 8.35 -18.60 10.63
C ALA A 71 8.95 -17.72 9.53
N GLY A 72 9.82 -16.78 9.88
CA GLY A 72 10.51 -15.91 8.93
C GLY A 72 11.40 -16.69 7.95
N GLU A 73 12.11 -17.74 8.42
CA GLU A 73 12.92 -18.60 7.57
C GLU A 73 12.07 -19.40 6.57
N VAL A 74 10.97 -19.99 7.02
CA VAL A 74 10.05 -20.75 6.17
C VAL A 74 9.40 -19.83 5.12
N ILE A 75 8.90 -18.65 5.53
CA ILE A 75 8.29 -17.67 4.62
C ILE A 75 9.29 -17.25 3.54
N LYS A 76 10.53 -16.95 3.94
CA LYS A 76 11.60 -16.58 3.00
C LYS A 76 11.90 -17.71 2.01
N ALA A 77 12.05 -18.95 2.48
CA ALA A 77 12.32 -20.08 1.63
C ALA A 77 11.22 -20.28 0.57
N TRP A 78 9.97 -20.36 1.00
CA TRP A 78 8.84 -20.58 0.09
C TRP A 78 8.64 -19.42 -0.89
N ALA A 79 8.80 -18.17 -0.43
CA ALA A 79 8.70 -17.02 -1.32
C ALA A 79 9.79 -17.02 -2.41
N THR A 80 11.01 -17.49 -2.10
CA THR A 80 12.11 -17.60 -3.07
C THR A 80 11.98 -18.82 -3.99
N GLU A 81 11.25 -19.84 -3.58
CA GLU A 81 10.86 -20.97 -4.43
C GLU A 81 9.72 -20.64 -5.41
N GLY A 82 9.12 -19.45 -5.28
CA GLY A 82 8.07 -18.98 -6.17
C GLY A 82 6.65 -19.21 -5.66
N HIS A 83 6.50 -19.64 -4.42
CA HIS A 83 5.19 -19.80 -3.79
C HIS A 83 4.58 -18.45 -3.41
N SER A 84 3.24 -18.40 -3.43
CA SER A 84 2.46 -17.34 -2.80
C SER A 84 2.25 -17.73 -1.34
N VAL A 85 2.72 -16.90 -0.41
CA VAL A 85 2.71 -17.19 1.03
C VAL A 85 1.70 -16.28 1.71
N ALA A 86 0.69 -16.86 2.36
CA ALA A 86 -0.26 -16.12 3.17
C ALA A 86 0.39 -15.71 4.51
N LEU A 87 0.21 -14.44 4.87
CA LEU A 87 0.62 -13.85 6.14
C LEU A 87 -0.65 -13.57 6.95
N PRO A 88 -0.94 -14.33 8.02
CA PRO A 88 -2.19 -14.21 8.76
C PRO A 88 -2.46 -12.78 9.23
N GLY A 89 -3.67 -12.26 8.93
CA GLY A 89 -4.10 -10.91 9.28
C GLY A 89 -3.43 -9.78 8.50
N LEU A 90 -2.45 -10.09 7.62
CA LEU A 90 -1.73 -9.06 6.88
C LEU A 90 -2.05 -9.11 5.39
N GLY A 91 -2.00 -10.31 4.79
CA GLY A 91 -2.19 -10.45 3.35
C GLY A 91 -1.38 -11.56 2.75
N THR A 92 -0.98 -11.41 1.50
CA THR A 92 -0.26 -12.43 0.75
C THR A 92 1.02 -11.85 0.13
N MET A 93 2.11 -12.59 0.25
CA MET A 93 3.40 -12.25 -0.33
C MET A 93 3.73 -13.22 -1.46
N ARG A 94 4.15 -12.71 -2.62
CA ARG A 94 4.54 -13.54 -3.76
C ARG A 94 5.72 -12.96 -4.53
N PHE A 95 6.39 -13.81 -5.29
CA PHE A 95 7.42 -13.40 -6.23
C PHE A 95 6.81 -12.64 -7.41
N GLY A 96 7.51 -11.63 -7.89
CA GLY A 96 7.18 -10.91 -9.10
C GLY A 96 8.45 -10.57 -9.87
N LEU A 97 8.31 -10.32 -11.16
CA LEU A 97 9.41 -9.92 -12.02
C LEU A 97 8.99 -8.82 -12.99
N ARG A 98 9.95 -8.05 -13.45
CA ARG A 98 9.82 -7.14 -14.58
C ARG A 98 10.75 -7.63 -15.69
N ALA A 99 10.20 -7.83 -16.89
CA ALA A 99 10.96 -8.30 -18.04
C ALA A 99 10.58 -7.52 -19.30
N LYS A 100 11.47 -7.53 -20.29
CA LYS A 100 11.14 -7.03 -21.65
C LYS A 100 10.34 -8.10 -22.37
N ALA A 101 9.27 -7.70 -23.06
CA ALA A 101 8.54 -8.54 -23.99
C ALA A 101 9.33 -8.71 -25.30
N VAL A 102 9.18 -9.87 -25.95
CA VAL A 102 9.74 -10.18 -27.29
C VAL A 102 8.70 -10.96 -28.09
N GLU A 103 8.67 -10.74 -29.38
CA GLU A 103 7.70 -11.35 -30.28
C GLU A 103 8.02 -12.81 -30.64
N ASP A 104 9.31 -13.16 -30.63
CA ASP A 104 9.79 -14.47 -31.05
C ASP A 104 10.24 -15.28 -29.82
N VAL A 105 9.69 -16.49 -29.69
CA VAL A 105 10.04 -17.42 -28.59
C VAL A 105 11.53 -17.72 -28.53
N ASN A 106 12.22 -17.79 -29.67
CA ASN A 106 13.66 -18.03 -29.73
C ASN A 106 14.50 -16.89 -29.18
N LYS A 107 13.90 -15.70 -28.99
CA LYS A 107 14.52 -14.52 -28.36
C LYS A 107 14.33 -14.48 -26.84
N VAL A 108 13.52 -15.38 -26.26
CA VAL A 108 13.31 -15.45 -24.82
C VAL A 108 14.60 -15.90 -24.12
N LYS A 109 15.10 -15.05 -23.22
CA LYS A 109 16.34 -15.28 -22.44
C LYS A 109 16.17 -14.74 -21.04
N THR A 110 16.84 -15.32 -20.08
CA THR A 110 16.87 -14.83 -18.69
C THR A 110 17.39 -13.40 -18.58
N ALA A 111 18.23 -12.95 -19.50
CA ALA A 111 18.74 -11.59 -19.60
C ALA A 111 17.65 -10.53 -19.93
N LEU A 112 16.46 -10.96 -20.33
CA LEU A 112 15.31 -10.04 -20.49
C LEU A 112 14.70 -9.63 -19.15
N ILE A 113 14.96 -10.37 -18.07
CA ILE A 113 14.48 -10.05 -16.73
C ILE A 113 15.27 -8.87 -16.21
N LYS A 114 14.61 -7.71 -16.11
CA LYS A 114 15.23 -6.46 -15.63
C LYS A 114 15.36 -6.43 -14.11
N SER A 115 14.34 -6.92 -13.40
CA SER A 115 14.33 -6.94 -11.93
C SER A 115 13.47 -8.07 -11.38
N ARG A 116 13.81 -8.49 -10.17
CA ARG A 116 13.04 -9.44 -9.35
C ARG A 116 12.54 -8.68 -8.13
N ARG A 117 11.30 -8.89 -7.72
CA ARG A 117 10.69 -8.20 -6.59
C ARG A 117 9.77 -9.12 -5.83
N ILE A 118 9.52 -8.79 -4.58
CA ILE A 118 8.44 -9.38 -3.80
C ILE A 118 7.25 -8.42 -3.87
N ILE A 119 6.08 -8.96 -4.20
CA ILE A 119 4.81 -8.24 -4.23
C ILE A 119 4.04 -8.65 -2.98
N PHE A 120 3.60 -7.66 -2.22
CA PHE A 120 2.72 -7.84 -1.07
C PHE A 120 1.32 -7.36 -1.45
N THR A 121 0.32 -8.21 -1.25
CA THR A 121 -1.10 -7.89 -1.46
C THR A 121 -1.77 -7.89 -0.08
N PRO A 122 -2.23 -6.74 0.42
CA PRO A 122 -2.88 -6.64 1.73
C PRO A 122 -4.17 -7.47 1.78
N ALA A 123 -4.50 -8.01 2.96
CA ALA A 123 -5.79 -8.64 3.23
C ALA A 123 -6.91 -7.59 3.21
N VAL A 124 -8.14 -8.04 2.92
CA VAL A 124 -9.32 -7.16 2.91
C VAL A 124 -9.53 -6.53 4.29
N GLU A 125 -9.43 -7.31 5.35
CA GLU A 125 -9.55 -6.85 6.75
C GLU A 125 -8.56 -5.71 7.06
N LEU A 126 -7.31 -5.84 6.60
CA LEU A 126 -6.29 -4.80 6.79
C LEU A 126 -6.64 -3.52 6.02
N LYS A 127 -7.19 -3.63 4.81
CA LYS A 127 -7.63 -2.48 4.01
C LYS A 127 -8.83 -1.77 4.68
N GLU A 128 -9.80 -2.52 5.15
CA GLU A 128 -10.98 -2.01 5.87
C GLU A 128 -10.59 -1.30 7.17
N GLU A 129 -9.67 -1.89 7.95
CA GLU A 129 -9.15 -1.28 9.17
C GLU A 129 -8.43 0.03 8.86
N LEU A 130 -7.61 0.05 7.80
CA LEU A 130 -6.90 1.25 7.35
C LEU A 130 -7.87 2.34 6.87
N ALA A 131 -8.91 1.97 6.12
CA ALA A 131 -9.95 2.91 5.65
C ALA A 131 -10.76 3.50 6.81
N GLY A 132 -11.01 2.72 7.85
CA GLY A 132 -11.68 3.19 9.08
C GLY A 132 -10.80 3.97 10.05
N THR A 133 -9.47 4.01 9.82
CA THR A 133 -8.54 4.69 10.73
C THR A 133 -8.61 6.20 10.54
N ALA A 134 -8.76 6.94 11.64
CA ALA A 134 -8.80 8.41 11.62
C ALA A 134 -7.52 9.01 11.03
N ILE A 135 -7.65 10.10 10.28
CA ILE A 135 -6.53 10.83 9.68
C ILE A 135 -6.46 12.23 10.27
N GLN A 136 -5.26 12.69 10.57
CA GLN A 136 -4.95 14.05 10.96
C GLN A 136 -3.96 14.66 9.98
N ILE A 137 -4.35 15.74 9.30
CA ILE A 137 -3.50 16.42 8.32
C ILE A 137 -3.00 17.75 8.93
N THR A 138 -1.68 17.95 8.95
CA THR A 138 -1.07 19.23 9.31
C THR A 138 -0.53 19.89 8.05
N CYS A 139 -1.01 21.11 7.76
CA CYS A 139 -0.63 21.87 6.57
C CYS A 139 0.48 22.86 6.91
N TYR A 140 1.54 22.85 6.12
CA TYR A 140 2.70 23.73 6.24
C TYR A 140 2.84 24.58 4.98
N ASP A 141 3.07 25.86 5.13
CA ASP A 141 3.43 26.73 4.01
C ASP A 141 4.87 26.43 3.50
N ARG A 142 5.29 27.11 2.44
CA ARG A 142 6.64 27.00 1.86
C ARG A 142 7.77 27.39 2.82
N THR A 143 7.46 28.12 3.90
CA THR A 143 8.44 28.52 4.95
C THR A 143 8.55 27.48 6.05
N GLY A 144 7.70 26.43 6.03
CA GLY A 144 7.63 25.41 7.05
C GLY A 144 6.78 25.77 8.27
N LYS A 145 6.01 26.87 8.18
CA LYS A 145 5.08 27.26 9.24
C LYS A 145 3.77 26.50 9.11
N GLU A 146 3.26 25.97 10.24
CA GLU A 146 1.93 25.38 10.29
C GLU A 146 0.86 26.46 10.05
N VAL A 147 0.00 26.22 9.04
CA VAL A 147 -1.05 27.17 8.63
C VAL A 147 -2.45 26.62 8.87
N LYS A 148 -2.63 25.30 8.89
CA LYS A 148 -3.94 24.65 9.10
C LYS A 148 -3.75 23.25 9.63
N ARG A 149 -4.73 22.77 10.44
CA ARG A 149 -4.87 21.37 10.85
C ARG A 149 -6.27 20.89 10.49
N VAL A 150 -6.35 19.72 9.86
CA VAL A 150 -7.59 19.06 9.44
C VAL A 150 -7.65 17.72 10.13
N THR A 151 -8.82 17.35 10.63
CA THR A 151 -9.05 16.07 11.33
C THR A 151 -10.17 15.30 10.63
N SER A 152 -10.35 14.04 10.96
CA SER A 152 -11.42 13.19 10.41
C SER A 152 -12.85 13.65 10.75
N SER A 153 -13.00 14.68 11.60
CA SER A 153 -14.29 15.35 11.83
C SER A 153 -14.62 16.44 10.80
N ASP A 154 -13.66 16.83 9.96
CA ASP A 154 -13.89 17.72 8.84
C ASP A 154 -14.48 16.90 7.68
N GLU A 155 -15.39 17.51 6.90
CA GLU A 155 -16.06 16.81 5.80
C GLU A 155 -15.06 16.32 4.75
N GLY A 156 -15.15 15.06 4.39
CA GLY A 156 -14.36 14.40 3.35
C GLY A 156 -14.22 12.90 3.60
N ASN A 157 -14.55 12.09 2.61
CA ASN A 157 -14.26 10.66 2.59
C ASN A 157 -12.90 10.44 1.93
N VAL A 158 -12.09 9.57 2.52
CA VAL A 158 -10.89 9.04 1.85
C VAL A 158 -11.36 7.86 1.01
N GLU A 159 -11.53 8.08 -0.29
CA GLU A 159 -11.81 7.00 -1.24
C GLU A 159 -10.53 6.22 -1.52
N ASP A 160 -10.64 4.90 -1.57
CA ASP A 160 -9.53 4.03 -1.96
C ASP A 160 -9.31 4.17 -3.47
N PRO A 161 -8.14 4.62 -3.94
CA PRO A 161 -7.87 4.81 -5.37
C PRO A 161 -7.92 3.51 -6.18
N GLU A 162 -7.88 2.34 -5.55
CA GLU A 162 -8.09 1.05 -6.23
C GLU A 162 -9.57 0.81 -6.60
N ASN A 163 -10.51 1.66 -6.14
CA ASN A 163 -11.94 1.52 -6.43
C ASN A 163 -12.45 2.48 -7.51
N GLU A 164 -11.61 3.33 -8.10
CA GLU A 164 -11.98 4.22 -9.21
C GLU A 164 -12.10 3.52 -10.59
N GLY A 165 -12.18 2.20 -10.63
CA GLY A 165 -12.36 1.41 -11.84
C GLY A 165 -13.79 0.96 -12.10
N GLY A 166 -14.80 1.85 -12.15
CA GLY A 166 -16.15 1.37 -12.43
C GLY A 166 -17.31 2.35 -12.54
N GLU A 167 -17.12 3.56 -13.02
CA GLU A 167 -18.27 4.30 -13.56
C GLU A 167 -18.26 4.19 -15.09
N ASN A 168 -18.89 3.13 -15.58
CA ASN A 168 -19.28 3.00 -16.97
C ASN A 168 -20.71 3.54 -17.13
N ASN A 169 -20.85 4.80 -17.49
CA ASN A 169 -22.09 5.32 -18.08
C ASN A 169 -22.23 4.75 -19.48
N GLY A 170 -23.11 3.81 -19.64
CA GLY A 170 -23.46 3.22 -20.92
C GLY A 170 -24.90 2.71 -20.92
N ASP A 171 -25.83 3.59 -21.24
CA ASP A 171 -27.10 3.21 -21.82
C ASP A 171 -26.86 2.47 -23.15
N GLY A 172 -27.49 1.31 -23.35
CA GLY A 172 -27.45 0.65 -24.65
C GLY A 172 -27.81 -0.83 -24.61
N GLU A 173 -29.05 -1.10 -24.91
CA GLU A 173 -29.73 -2.35 -25.27
C GLU A 173 -28.91 -3.59 -25.64
N ASN A 174 -29.30 -4.65 -24.98
CA ASN A 174 -29.57 -6.04 -25.38
C ASN A 174 -29.18 -6.50 -26.78
N THR A 175 -28.34 -7.54 -26.89
CA THR A 175 -28.66 -8.80 -27.55
C THR A 175 -27.56 -9.85 -27.32
N GLY A 176 -27.99 -11.08 -27.14
CA GLY A 176 -27.21 -12.22 -26.64
C GLY A 176 -26.13 -12.75 -27.59
N GLY A 177 -25.22 -13.53 -26.98
CA GLY A 177 -24.19 -14.27 -27.71
C GLY A 177 -23.17 -14.89 -26.77
N ASN A 178 -23.41 -16.13 -26.44
CA ASN A 178 -22.51 -17.06 -25.77
C ASN A 178 -21.19 -17.17 -26.56
N ASN A 179 -20.01 -16.95 -25.93
CA ASN A 179 -18.85 -17.78 -26.23
C ASN A 179 -17.73 -17.69 -25.17
N ASN A 180 -17.28 -18.85 -24.80
CA ASN A 180 -16.19 -19.24 -23.92
C ASN A 180 -14.83 -18.89 -24.55
N GLY A 181 -13.86 -18.38 -23.75
CA GLY A 181 -12.48 -18.22 -24.22
C GLY A 181 -11.62 -17.39 -23.26
N GLY A 182 -10.78 -18.06 -22.49
CA GLY A 182 -9.82 -17.43 -21.58
C GLY A 182 -8.76 -16.62 -22.33
N GLY A 183 -8.37 -15.49 -21.74
CA GLY A 183 -7.26 -14.68 -22.21
C GLY A 183 -6.80 -13.75 -21.09
N GLY A 184 -5.65 -14.07 -20.50
CA GLY A 184 -5.03 -13.26 -19.46
C GLY A 184 -4.59 -11.90 -20.01
N THR A 185 -5.10 -10.85 -19.44
CA THR A 185 -4.63 -9.48 -19.68
C THR A 185 -3.37 -9.22 -18.90
N LEU A 186 -2.28 -8.98 -19.61
CA LEU A 186 -1.06 -8.37 -19.09
C LEU A 186 -1.34 -6.89 -18.81
N VAL A 187 -1.30 -6.49 -17.57
CA VAL A 187 -1.38 -5.07 -17.19
C VAL A 187 0.01 -4.47 -17.40
N ASP A 188 0.12 -3.61 -18.38
CA ASP A 188 1.26 -2.71 -18.61
C ASP A 188 1.19 -1.59 -17.58
N ASP A 189 2.23 -1.45 -16.78
CA ASP A 189 2.40 -0.38 -15.79
C ASP A 189 3.19 0.76 -16.45
N PRO A 190 2.64 2.00 -16.59
CA PRO A 190 3.24 3.07 -17.38
C PRO A 190 4.17 3.98 -16.59
N ASP A 191 4.94 3.52 -15.63
CA ASP A 191 5.96 4.35 -14.98
C ASP A 191 7.36 4.02 -15.52
N GLY A 192 7.70 4.75 -16.59
CA GLY A 192 9.05 4.91 -17.10
C GLY A 192 9.71 6.14 -16.49
N ASP A 193 10.89 5.98 -16.07
CA ASP A 193 12.14 6.70 -15.90
C ASP A 193 12.78 6.49 -14.55
#